data_14bfb02661fe1f85a69eef80cdb5508c
#
_entry.id   14bfb02661fe1f85a69eef80cdb5508c
#
_cell.length_a   1.000
_cell.length_b   1.000
_cell.length_c   1.000
_cell.angle_alpha   90.00
_cell.angle_beta   90.00
_cell.angle_gamma   90.00
#
_symmetry.space_group_name_H-M   'P 1'
#
loop_
_entity.id
_entity.type
_entity.pdbx_description
1 polymer ?
#
loop_
_entity_poly.entity_id
_entity_poly.type
_entity_poly.pdbx_seq_one_letter_code
_entity_poly.pdbx_strand_id
1 'polypeptide(L)' 'GVTGRKISVYGIDGRMLFYIESESDTEKIPMERGVYLVKVDNRTIRVQVR' A
#
# COMPACT_ATOMS: atom_id res chain seq x y z
N GLY A 1 20.48 6.99 5.91
CA GLY A 1 19.45 6.01 5.77
C GLY A 1 18.41 6.41 4.75
N VAL A 2 17.70 5.46 4.31
CA VAL A 2 16.62 5.72 3.38
C VAL A 2 15.39 6.16 4.15
N THR A 3 14.93 7.35 3.84
CA THR A 3 13.71 7.87 4.44
C THR A 3 12.68 8.04 3.34
N GLY A 4 11.42 7.85 3.68
CA GLY A 4 10.35 8.14 2.76
C GLY A 4 10.08 7.04 1.75
N ARG A 5 9.48 5.96 2.20
CA ARG A 5 8.92 4.97 1.29
C ARG A 5 7.57 5.45 0.80
N LYS A 6 7.36 5.36 -0.49
CA LYS A 6 6.08 5.72 -1.08
C LYS A 6 5.23 4.48 -1.23
N ILE A 7 4.12 4.47 -0.54
CA ILE A 7 3.20 3.34 -0.55
C ILE A 7 1.88 3.78 -1.15
N SER A 8 1.49 3.13 -2.23
CA SER A 8 0.21 3.36 -2.88
C SER A 8 -0.64 2.12 -2.79
N VAL A 9 -1.88 2.27 -2.39
CA VAL A 9 -2.82 1.14 -2.31
C VAL A 9 -3.92 1.36 -3.32
N TYR A 10 -4.12 0.36 -4.17
CA TYR A 10 -5.12 0.40 -5.21
C TYR A 10 -6.16 -0.70 -4.98
N GLY A 11 -7.39 -0.41 -5.33
CA GLY A 11 -8.41 -1.42 -5.39
C GLY A 11 -8.20 -2.34 -6.59
N ILE A 12 -8.94 -3.43 -6.62
CA ILE A 12 -8.86 -4.40 -7.71
C ILE A 12 -9.26 -3.80 -9.06
N ASP A 13 -10.02 -2.71 -9.04
CA ASP A 13 -10.44 -1.98 -10.24
C ASP A 13 -9.41 -0.96 -10.72
N GLY A 14 -8.29 -0.86 -10.02
CA GLY A 14 -7.23 0.07 -10.38
C GLY A 14 -7.33 1.46 -9.77
N ARG A 15 -8.32 1.70 -8.94
CA ARG A 15 -8.46 2.99 -8.27
C ARG A 15 -7.50 3.11 -7.11
N MET A 16 -6.84 4.25 -7.00
CA MET A 16 -6.00 4.55 -5.84
C MET A 16 -6.88 4.84 -4.64
N LEU A 17 -6.69 4.08 -3.58
CA LEU A 17 -7.44 4.23 -2.34
C LEU A 17 -6.67 4.99 -1.29
N PHE A 18 -5.38 4.73 -1.19
CA PHE A 18 -4.51 5.37 -0.22
C PHE A 18 -3.15 5.68 -0.83
N TYR A 19 -2.57 6.77 -0.37
CA TYR A 19 -1.19 7.10 -0.69
C TYR A 19 -0.53 7.58 0.59
N ILE A 20 0.57 6.93 0.95
CA ILE A 20 1.27 7.21 2.19
C ILE A 20 2.76 7.32 1.90
N GLU A 21 3.39 8.35 2.46
CA GLU A 21 4.84 8.42 2.52
C GLU A 21 5.23 8.07 3.94
N SER A 22 5.92 6.94 4.10
CA SER A 22 6.28 6.42 5.40
C SER A 22 7.78 6.52 5.62
N GLU A 23 8.16 6.99 6.79
CA GLU A 23 9.54 7.00 7.24
C GLU A 23 9.84 5.81 8.15
N SER A 24 8.84 5.00 8.41
CA SER A 24 8.92 3.88 9.32
C SER A 24 8.99 2.57 8.54
N ASP A 25 9.63 1.56 9.12
CA ASP A 25 9.66 0.23 8.52
C ASP A 25 8.32 -0.47 8.61
N THR A 26 7.47 -0.03 9.51
CA THR A 26 6.16 -0.64 9.73
C THR A 26 5.09 0.43 9.64
N GLU A 27 4.10 0.17 8.82
CA GLU A 27 2.97 1.06 8.66
C GLU A 27 1.68 0.28 8.75
N LYS A 28 0.76 0.79 9.53
CA LYS A 28 -0.58 0.18 9.65
C LYS A 28 -1.56 0.94 8.79
N ILE A 29 -2.12 0.24 7.84
CA ILE A 29 -3.11 0.81 6.93
C ILE A 29 -4.44 0.13 7.20
N PRO A 30 -5.46 0.87 7.65
CA PRO A 30 -6.78 0.29 7.87
C PRO A 30 -7.43 -0.03 6.53
N MET A 31 -7.68 -1.31 6.29
CA MET A 31 -8.32 -1.74 5.06
C MET A 31 -9.45 -2.71 5.38
N GLU A 32 -10.55 -2.56 4.67
CA GLU A 32 -11.66 -3.49 4.76
C GLU A 32 -11.32 -4.78 4.02
N ARG A 33 -12.18 -5.78 4.20
CA ARG A 33 -12.04 -7.04 3.48
C ARG A 33 -11.96 -6.80 1.99
N GLY A 34 -11.06 -7.49 1.34
CA GLY A 34 -10.95 -7.40 -0.10
C GLY A 34 -9.56 -7.72 -0.59
N VAL A 35 -9.40 -7.58 -1.89
CA VAL A 35 -8.13 -7.77 -2.56
C VAL A 35 -7.62 -6.41 -3.00
N TYR A 36 -6.37 -6.14 -2.69
CA TYR A 36 -5.76 -4.86 -2.98
C TYR A 36 -4.43 -5.05 -3.67
N LEU A 37 -4.04 -4.04 -4.42
CA LEU A 37 -2.71 -3.96 -5.00
C LEU A 37 -1.95 -2.88 -4.25
N VAL A 38 -0.85 -3.28 -3.66
CA VAL A 38 -0.01 -2.36 -2.88
C VAL A 38 1.29 -2.13 -3.64
N LYS A 39 1.53 -0.90 -3.99
CA LYS A 39 2.76 -0.53 -4.67
C LYS A 39 3.69 0.15 -3.68
N VAL A 40 4.85 -0.45 -3.48
CA VAL A 40 5.90 0.09 -2.61
C VAL A 40 7.12 0.33 -3.48
N ASP A 41 7.50 1.59 -3.63
CA ASP A 41 8.57 2.00 -4.54
C ASP A 41 8.32 1.46 -5.94
N ASN A 42 9.13 0.49 -6.40
CA ASN A 42 8.98 -0.10 -7.72
C ASN A 42 8.35 -1.48 -7.71
N ARG A 43 7.84 -1.90 -6.56
CA ARG A 43 7.24 -3.23 -6.41
C ARG A 43 5.75 -3.14 -6.25
N THR A 44 5.06 -4.06 -6.88
CA THR A 44 3.61 -4.20 -6.71
C THR A 44 3.32 -5.55 -6.08
N ILE A 45 2.56 -5.52 -4.99
CA ILE A 45 2.24 -6.71 -4.22
C ILE A 45 0.71 -6.83 -4.15
N ARG A 46 0.22 -8.03 -4.38
CA ARG A 46 -1.19 -8.33 -4.18
C ARG A 46 -1.42 -8.71 -2.72
N VAL A 47 -2.35 -8.03 -2.08
CA VAL A 47 -2.68 -8.26 -0.68
C VAL A 47 -4.14 -8.63 -0.56
N GLN A 48 -4.42 -9.68 0.16
CA GLN A 48 -5.77 -10.08 0.47
C GLN A 48 -6.04 -9.85 1.95
N VAL A 49 -7.07 -9.08 2.25
CA VAL A 49 -7.50 -8.80 3.62
C VAL A 49 -8.77 -9.59 3.89
N ARG A 50 -8.72 -10.41 4.90
CA ARG A 50 -9.82 -11.27 5.30
C ARG A 50 -10.57 -10.74 6.52
#